data_dec9b806285b96eb2799287b063d0676
#
_entry.id   dec9b806285b96eb2799287b063d0676
#
_cell.length_a   1.000
_cell.length_b   1.000
_cell.length_c   1.000
_cell.angle_alpha   90.00
_cell.angle_beta   90.00
_cell.angle_gamma   90.00
#
_symmetry.space_group_name_H-M   'P 1'
#
loop_
_entity.id
_entity.type
_entity.pdbx_description
1 polymer ?
#
loop_
_entity_poly.entity_id
_entity_poly.type
_entity_poly.pdbx_seq_one_letter_code
_entity_poly.pdbx_strand_id
1 'polypeptide(L)'
;AHNLDLCKRNEPLLSAYDVDMKIHTHVLDLPDTLTALLAPLRAHFDEEVAHLQRQGFMPTKEYIGTNDIERAQQSASRAIQQRDMRGYDAARRVADLRRLHILMNLMQTQGTSVAQAFLNRAEEEGRRGRKTNRMLALPVVHQLRLALNDLDELHPKAPLVASLVTQELNAKPEGKVLIFTEYRDSVERLVQLLNTHGSVKADAFIGHSSRGSQKGMTQKQQLAQLNRFRSGEINVLVATSVGEEGLDVPAADLVVLYEPVPSAVRAIQRRGRTARQRAGSVHVLIARNTRDAYVHKASERQEENMHRLMVKLVRQKQLNEAYVVDEDALESFAVQTDTESVEAKVFLEAEILRHGPAAVSYTHLTLPT
;
A
#
# COMPACT_ATOMS: atom_id res chain seq x y z
N ALA A 1 0.11 -22.64 19.60
CA ALA A 1 0.19 -21.44 20.43
C ALA A 1 -0.83 -21.55 21.55
N HIS A 2 -0.36 -21.80 22.79
CA HIS A 2 -1.25 -22.06 23.92
C HIS A 2 -1.70 -20.77 24.64
N ASN A 3 -1.06 -19.63 24.45
CA ASN A 3 -1.48 -18.34 24.99
C ASN A 3 -1.70 -17.31 23.88
N LEU A 4 -2.80 -16.60 23.97
CA LEU A 4 -3.15 -15.48 23.10
C LEU A 4 -3.36 -14.26 23.99
N ASP A 5 -2.32 -13.42 24.13
CA ASP A 5 -2.42 -12.13 24.78
C ASP A 5 -2.63 -11.03 23.75
N LEU A 6 -3.63 -10.20 23.99
CA LEU A 6 -3.89 -9.02 23.18
C LEU A 6 -3.21 -7.83 23.83
N CYS A 7 -2.02 -7.51 23.35
CA CYS A 7 -1.30 -6.33 23.76
C CYS A 7 -1.80 -5.13 22.95
N LYS A 8 -2.42 -4.15 23.61
CA LYS A 8 -2.82 -2.90 22.99
C LYS A 8 -1.69 -1.90 23.09
N ARG A 9 -1.52 -1.08 22.06
CA ARG A 9 -0.50 -0.03 22.02
C ARG A 9 -0.54 0.91 23.25
N ASN A 10 -1.73 1.14 23.80
CA ASN A 10 -1.95 2.03 24.96
C ASN A 10 -1.83 1.32 26.32
N GLU A 11 -1.28 0.11 26.38
CA GLU A 11 -1.07 -0.57 27.67
C GLU A 11 0.11 0.06 28.43
N PRO A 12 -0.04 0.24 29.77
CA PRO A 12 1.00 0.88 30.58
C PRO A 12 2.37 0.21 30.48
N LEU A 13 2.40 -1.12 30.28
CA LEU A 13 3.63 -1.91 30.11
C LEU A 13 4.38 -1.58 28.80
N LEU A 14 3.67 -1.11 27.79
CA LEU A 14 4.25 -0.71 26.50
C LEU A 14 4.55 0.78 26.42
N SER A 15 4.07 1.60 27.37
CA SER A 15 4.24 3.05 27.35
C SER A 15 5.70 3.50 27.32
N ALA A 16 6.61 2.72 27.93
CA ALA A 16 8.04 2.97 27.89
C ALA A 16 8.69 2.71 26.51
N TYR A 17 8.02 1.92 25.67
CA TYR A 17 8.46 1.55 24.31
C TYR A 17 7.60 2.17 23.21
N ASP A 18 6.49 2.85 23.58
CA ASP A 18 5.59 3.49 22.64
C ASP A 18 6.13 4.86 22.27
N VAL A 19 6.79 4.90 21.12
CA VAL A 19 7.23 6.16 20.53
C VAL A 19 6.04 6.82 19.86
N ASP A 20 5.77 8.09 20.18
CA ASP A 20 4.62 8.85 19.68
C ASP A 20 4.61 8.89 18.15
N MET A 21 3.62 8.21 17.56
CA MET A 21 3.40 8.18 16.11
C MET A 21 2.12 8.93 15.77
N LYS A 22 2.27 10.09 15.12
CA LYS A 22 1.14 10.90 14.67
C LYS A 22 0.69 10.45 13.28
N ILE A 23 -0.60 10.15 13.14
CA ILE A 23 -1.20 9.79 11.85
C ILE A 23 -2.05 10.98 11.37
N HIS A 24 -1.74 11.47 10.18
CA HIS A 24 -2.45 12.57 9.53
C HIS A 24 -3.11 12.06 8.24
N THR A 25 -4.42 12.20 8.14
CA THR A 25 -5.17 11.85 6.94
C THR A 25 -5.49 13.11 6.16
N HIS A 26 -5.04 13.18 4.90
CA HIS A 26 -5.29 14.29 3.99
C HIS A 26 -6.32 13.88 2.95
N VAL A 27 -7.50 14.45 3.02
CA VAL A 27 -8.56 14.24 2.02
C VAL A 27 -8.52 15.41 1.03
N LEU A 28 -8.23 15.08 -0.23
CA LEU A 28 -7.99 16.04 -1.30
C LEU A 28 -9.11 15.99 -2.33
N ASP A 29 -9.61 17.14 -2.72
CA ASP A 29 -10.58 17.26 -3.80
C ASP A 29 -9.85 17.28 -5.15
N LEU A 30 -10.45 16.64 -6.16
CA LEU A 30 -9.94 16.68 -7.52
C LEU A 30 -10.26 18.05 -8.13
N PRO A 31 -9.30 18.69 -8.82
CA PRO A 31 -9.57 19.94 -9.53
C PRO A 31 -10.64 19.77 -10.60
N ASP A 32 -11.40 20.85 -10.84
CA ASP A 32 -12.45 20.87 -11.87
C ASP A 32 -11.90 20.57 -13.27
N THR A 33 -10.69 21.02 -13.58
CA THR A 33 -10.00 20.71 -14.82
C THR A 33 -9.77 19.21 -15.01
N LEU A 34 -9.34 18.51 -13.97
CA LEU A 34 -9.16 17.06 -14.01
C LEU A 34 -10.50 16.33 -14.14
N THR A 35 -11.51 16.81 -13.43
CA THR A 35 -12.88 16.28 -13.49
C THR A 35 -13.48 16.45 -14.89
N ALA A 36 -13.26 17.60 -15.53
CA ALA A 36 -13.69 17.86 -16.91
C ALA A 36 -13.02 16.91 -17.93
N LEU A 37 -11.73 16.59 -17.75
CA LEU A 37 -11.04 15.60 -18.59
C LEU A 37 -11.56 14.16 -18.39
N LEU A 38 -12.04 13.83 -17.20
CA LEU A 38 -12.60 12.52 -16.89
C LEU A 38 -14.02 12.33 -17.41
N ALA A 39 -14.80 13.40 -17.54
CA ALA A 39 -16.22 13.33 -17.88
C ALA A 39 -16.52 12.59 -19.21
N PRO A 40 -15.82 12.84 -20.34
CA PRO A 40 -16.06 12.08 -21.57
C PRO A 40 -15.71 10.60 -21.46
N LEU A 41 -14.65 10.26 -20.72
CA LEU A 41 -14.26 8.87 -20.46
C LEU A 41 -15.33 8.15 -19.64
N ARG A 42 -15.87 8.84 -18.64
CA ARG A 42 -16.93 8.31 -17.78
C ARG A 42 -18.21 8.07 -18.56
N ALA A 43 -18.63 9.03 -19.37
CA ALA A 43 -19.81 8.87 -20.23
C ALA A 43 -19.69 7.65 -21.15
N HIS A 44 -18.54 7.50 -21.82
CA HIS A 44 -18.29 6.34 -22.67
C HIS A 44 -18.26 5.01 -21.88
N PHE A 45 -17.64 5.02 -20.69
CA PHE A 45 -17.62 3.85 -19.81
C PHE A 45 -19.05 3.44 -19.41
N ASP A 46 -19.90 4.38 -19.03
CA ASP A 46 -21.26 4.11 -18.58
C ASP A 46 -22.14 3.63 -19.76
N GLU A 47 -21.95 4.12 -20.98
CA GLU A 47 -22.60 3.59 -22.19
C GLU A 47 -22.25 2.15 -22.48
N GLU A 48 -20.96 1.78 -22.38
CA GLU A 48 -20.49 0.42 -22.59
C GLU A 48 -20.97 -0.53 -21.49
N VAL A 49 -21.01 -0.06 -20.25
CA VAL A 49 -21.59 -0.80 -19.11
C VAL A 49 -23.07 -1.08 -19.36
N ALA A 50 -23.85 -0.05 -19.75
CA ALA A 50 -25.27 -0.19 -20.04
C ALA A 50 -25.53 -1.18 -21.21
N HIS A 51 -24.65 -1.20 -22.21
CA HIS A 51 -24.71 -2.17 -23.29
C HIS A 51 -24.51 -3.62 -22.79
N LEU A 52 -23.48 -3.85 -21.98
CA LEU A 52 -23.21 -5.17 -21.38
C LEU A 52 -24.29 -5.63 -20.39
N GLN A 53 -24.90 -4.70 -19.67
CA GLN A 53 -26.04 -4.96 -18.79
C GLN A 53 -27.25 -5.45 -19.57
N ARG A 54 -27.60 -4.80 -20.68
CA ARG A 54 -28.70 -5.22 -21.58
C ARG A 54 -28.47 -6.60 -22.18
N GLN A 55 -27.22 -6.99 -22.41
CA GLN A 55 -26.85 -8.31 -22.90
C GLN A 55 -26.75 -9.39 -21.80
N GLY A 56 -26.87 -9.00 -20.52
CA GLY A 56 -26.77 -9.92 -19.39
C GLY A 56 -25.35 -10.30 -18.96
N PHE A 57 -24.30 -9.59 -19.47
CA PHE A 57 -22.91 -9.87 -19.11
C PHE A 57 -22.41 -9.03 -17.89
N MET A 58 -23.12 -7.98 -17.54
CA MET A 58 -22.74 -7.07 -16.43
C MET A 58 -23.91 -6.94 -15.45
N PRO A 59 -23.67 -6.89 -14.12
CA PRO A 59 -24.73 -6.70 -13.15
C PRO A 59 -25.32 -5.29 -13.21
N THR A 60 -26.63 -5.17 -12.95
CA THR A 60 -27.31 -3.88 -12.89
C THR A 60 -27.02 -3.22 -11.52
N LYS A 61 -26.02 -2.38 -11.50
CA LYS A 61 -25.56 -1.60 -10.33
C LYS A 61 -25.20 -0.19 -10.77
N GLU A 62 -25.38 0.76 -9.86
CA GLU A 62 -24.96 2.15 -10.06
C GLU A 62 -23.42 2.29 -10.16
N TYR A 63 -22.68 1.53 -9.35
CA TYR A 63 -21.21 1.54 -9.35
C TYR A 63 -20.65 0.20 -9.83
N ILE A 64 -19.85 0.24 -10.88
CA ILE A 64 -19.13 -0.91 -11.44
C ILE A 64 -17.66 -0.84 -11.03
N GLY A 65 -17.23 -1.84 -10.27
CA GLY A 65 -15.84 -1.97 -9.83
C GLY A 65 -15.06 -3.04 -10.59
N THR A 66 -13.78 -3.18 -10.25
CA THR A 66 -12.88 -4.17 -10.87
C THR A 66 -13.43 -5.60 -10.83
N ASN A 67 -14.01 -6.02 -9.69
CA ASN A 67 -14.59 -7.36 -9.53
C ASN A 67 -15.79 -7.61 -10.47
N ASP A 68 -16.58 -6.60 -10.75
CA ASP A 68 -17.72 -6.71 -11.66
C ASP A 68 -17.23 -6.86 -13.11
N ILE A 69 -16.18 -6.13 -13.49
CA ILE A 69 -15.52 -6.25 -14.79
C ILE A 69 -14.88 -7.64 -14.96
N GLU A 70 -14.26 -8.19 -13.91
CA GLU A 70 -13.69 -9.55 -13.94
C GLU A 70 -14.78 -10.63 -14.08
N ARG A 71 -15.89 -10.49 -13.36
CA ARG A 71 -17.05 -11.38 -13.50
C ARG A 71 -17.65 -11.31 -14.91
N ALA A 72 -17.74 -10.11 -15.47
CA ALA A 72 -18.19 -9.93 -16.86
C ALA A 72 -17.25 -10.62 -17.86
N GLN A 73 -15.93 -10.54 -17.65
CA GLN A 73 -14.96 -11.26 -18.47
C GLN A 73 -15.14 -12.78 -18.38
N GLN A 74 -15.37 -13.31 -17.18
CA GLN A 74 -15.64 -14.74 -16.98
C GLN A 74 -16.96 -15.17 -17.65
N SER A 75 -18.02 -14.34 -17.54
CA SER A 75 -19.30 -14.61 -18.19
C SER A 75 -19.18 -14.62 -19.71
N ALA A 76 -18.46 -13.65 -20.29
CA ALA A 76 -18.20 -13.61 -21.72
C ALA A 76 -17.39 -14.84 -22.19
N SER A 77 -16.39 -15.26 -21.41
CA SER A 77 -15.59 -16.47 -21.72
C SER A 77 -16.44 -17.75 -21.69
N ARG A 78 -17.36 -17.88 -20.73
CA ARG A 78 -18.31 -19.03 -20.69
C ARG A 78 -19.24 -19.03 -21.90
N ALA A 79 -19.77 -17.86 -22.29
CA ALA A 79 -20.62 -17.75 -23.49
C ALA A 79 -19.88 -18.20 -24.75
N ILE A 80 -18.61 -17.81 -24.90
CA ILE A 80 -17.78 -18.29 -26.04
C ILE A 80 -17.61 -19.80 -26.02
N GLN A 81 -17.38 -20.43 -24.86
CA GLN A 81 -17.28 -21.88 -24.72
C GLN A 81 -18.58 -22.58 -25.10
N GLN A 82 -19.72 -21.93 -24.81
CA GLN A 82 -21.06 -22.41 -25.19
C GLN A 82 -21.43 -22.10 -26.64
N ARG A 83 -20.51 -21.57 -27.46
CA ARG A 83 -20.72 -21.12 -28.84
C ARG A 83 -21.75 -20.00 -29.00
N ASP A 84 -21.99 -19.20 -27.94
CA ASP A 84 -22.80 -17.98 -28.04
C ASP A 84 -21.96 -16.88 -28.68
N MET A 85 -22.34 -16.44 -29.87
CA MET A 85 -21.62 -15.39 -30.61
C MET A 85 -21.57 -14.05 -29.89
N ARG A 86 -22.53 -13.76 -29.00
CA ARG A 86 -22.54 -12.54 -28.18
C ARG A 86 -21.35 -12.49 -27.24
N GLY A 87 -20.82 -13.64 -26.80
CA GLY A 87 -19.66 -13.75 -25.96
C GLY A 87 -18.40 -13.09 -26.52
N TYR A 88 -18.22 -13.18 -27.88
CA TYR A 88 -17.04 -12.54 -28.51
C TYR A 88 -17.10 -11.00 -28.47
N ASP A 89 -18.29 -10.43 -28.74
CA ASP A 89 -18.46 -8.97 -28.60
C ASP A 89 -18.33 -8.51 -27.15
N ALA A 90 -18.97 -9.21 -26.23
CA ALA A 90 -18.88 -8.94 -24.79
C ALA A 90 -17.43 -9.00 -24.29
N ALA A 91 -16.67 -10.04 -24.62
CA ALA A 91 -15.27 -10.18 -24.22
C ALA A 91 -14.39 -9.02 -24.70
N ARG A 92 -14.65 -8.54 -25.92
CA ARG A 92 -13.96 -7.41 -26.54
C ARG A 92 -14.25 -6.11 -25.80
N ARG A 93 -15.54 -5.81 -25.55
CA ARG A 93 -15.98 -4.61 -24.81
C ARG A 93 -15.49 -4.61 -23.36
N VAL A 94 -15.56 -5.75 -22.68
CA VAL A 94 -15.06 -5.89 -21.31
C VAL A 94 -13.55 -5.66 -21.25
N ALA A 95 -12.78 -6.10 -22.24
CA ALA A 95 -11.35 -5.83 -22.30
C ALA A 95 -11.04 -4.34 -22.47
N ASP A 96 -11.80 -3.62 -23.28
CA ASP A 96 -11.66 -2.18 -23.46
C ASP A 96 -12.13 -1.42 -22.20
N LEU A 97 -13.25 -1.81 -21.59
CA LEU A 97 -13.74 -1.28 -20.32
C LEU A 97 -12.72 -1.42 -19.18
N ARG A 98 -12.09 -2.58 -19.08
CA ARG A 98 -11.07 -2.83 -18.06
C ARG A 98 -9.91 -1.83 -18.17
N ARG A 99 -9.44 -1.57 -19.39
CA ARG A 99 -8.35 -0.62 -19.63
C ARG A 99 -8.78 0.81 -19.38
N LEU A 100 -10.00 1.17 -19.79
CA LEU A 100 -10.57 2.49 -19.53
C LEU A 100 -10.76 2.73 -18.03
N HIS A 101 -11.23 1.73 -17.29
CA HIS A 101 -11.34 1.77 -15.84
C HIS A 101 -9.98 2.00 -15.15
N ILE A 102 -8.93 1.30 -15.61
CA ILE A 102 -7.56 1.51 -15.12
C ILE A 102 -7.10 2.94 -15.40
N LEU A 103 -7.30 3.43 -16.63
CA LEU A 103 -6.91 4.80 -17.02
C LEU A 103 -7.59 5.85 -16.15
N MET A 104 -8.91 5.75 -15.96
CA MET A 104 -9.66 6.68 -15.11
C MET A 104 -9.17 6.61 -13.64
N ASN A 105 -8.95 5.42 -13.11
CA ASN A 105 -8.41 5.27 -11.75
C ASN A 105 -7.02 5.89 -11.60
N LEU A 106 -6.13 5.73 -12.59
CA LEU A 106 -4.81 6.36 -12.58
C LEU A 106 -4.93 7.89 -12.56
N MET A 107 -5.79 8.46 -13.38
CA MET A 107 -6.03 9.91 -13.39
C MET A 107 -6.56 10.41 -12.04
N GLN A 108 -7.49 9.66 -11.43
CA GLN A 108 -8.16 10.04 -10.19
C GLN A 108 -7.30 9.86 -8.93
N THR A 109 -6.31 8.97 -8.95
CA THR A 109 -5.57 8.60 -7.74
C THR A 109 -4.06 8.85 -7.84
N GLN A 110 -3.50 8.85 -9.07
CA GLN A 110 -2.05 8.97 -9.29
C GLN A 110 -1.68 10.26 -10.03
N GLY A 111 -2.56 10.74 -10.91
CA GLY A 111 -2.37 11.98 -11.64
C GLY A 111 -2.32 11.83 -13.16
N THR A 112 -2.29 12.97 -13.83
CA THR A 112 -2.29 13.08 -15.30
C THR A 112 -1.01 12.54 -15.92
N SER A 113 0.14 12.81 -15.29
CA SER A 113 1.45 12.34 -15.76
C SER A 113 1.57 10.81 -15.77
N VAL A 114 1.04 10.13 -14.76
CA VAL A 114 1.04 8.66 -14.68
C VAL A 114 0.07 8.06 -15.71
N ALA A 115 -1.09 8.70 -15.91
CA ALA A 115 -2.03 8.30 -16.95
C ALA A 115 -1.42 8.43 -18.36
N GLN A 116 -0.69 9.52 -18.62
CA GLN A 116 0.04 9.72 -19.87
C GLN A 116 1.11 8.64 -20.09
N ALA A 117 1.89 8.31 -19.04
CA ALA A 117 2.88 7.23 -19.11
C ALA A 117 2.21 5.86 -19.43
N PHE A 118 1.05 5.59 -18.86
CA PHE A 118 0.26 4.40 -19.18
C PHE A 118 -0.17 4.34 -20.65
N LEU A 119 -0.66 5.46 -21.21
CA LEU A 119 -1.07 5.56 -22.60
C LEU A 119 0.12 5.41 -23.56
N ASN A 120 1.26 6.04 -23.26
CA ASN A 120 2.48 5.96 -24.07
C ASN A 120 3.01 4.52 -24.13
N ARG A 121 3.02 3.80 -23.01
CA ARG A 121 3.41 2.38 -22.99
C ARG A 121 2.46 1.51 -23.81
N ALA A 122 1.16 1.73 -23.70
CA ALA A 122 0.19 0.99 -24.50
C ALA A 122 0.41 1.18 -26.02
N GLU A 123 0.82 2.38 -26.44
CA GLU A 123 1.18 2.67 -27.83
C GLU A 123 2.50 1.97 -28.25
N GLU A 124 3.54 2.06 -27.42
CA GLU A 124 4.82 1.39 -27.69
C GLU A 124 4.65 -0.13 -27.81
N GLU A 125 3.83 -0.75 -26.98
CA GLU A 125 3.52 -2.17 -27.05
C GLU A 125 2.84 -2.53 -28.39
N GLY A 126 1.94 -1.66 -28.88
CA GLY A 126 1.32 -1.80 -30.19
C GLY A 126 2.33 -1.70 -31.33
N ARG A 127 3.28 -0.73 -31.28
CA ARG A 127 4.34 -0.56 -32.31
C ARG A 127 5.30 -1.75 -32.37
N ARG A 128 5.51 -2.47 -31.24
CA ARG A 128 6.38 -3.66 -31.17
C ARG A 128 5.70 -4.96 -31.64
N GLY A 129 4.54 -4.87 -32.33
CA GLY A 129 3.81 -6.02 -32.87
C GLY A 129 3.06 -6.83 -31.81
N ARG A 130 3.00 -6.37 -30.57
CA ARG A 130 2.06 -6.88 -29.56
C ARG A 130 0.66 -6.39 -29.93
N LYS A 131 -0.38 -7.17 -29.62
CA LYS A 131 -1.78 -6.86 -29.98
C LYS A 131 -2.11 -5.40 -29.77
N THR A 132 -2.54 -4.71 -30.82
CA THR A 132 -2.96 -3.30 -30.80
C THR A 132 -3.98 -3.08 -29.70
N ASN A 133 -3.74 -2.14 -28.83
CA ASN A 133 -4.66 -1.78 -27.77
C ASN A 133 -5.82 -0.97 -28.36
N ARG A 134 -6.98 -1.59 -28.56
CA ARG A 134 -8.16 -0.96 -29.18
C ARG A 134 -8.64 0.27 -28.42
N MET A 135 -8.45 0.32 -27.10
CA MET A 135 -8.77 1.50 -26.30
C MET A 135 -8.12 2.77 -26.85
N LEU A 136 -6.89 2.68 -27.40
CA LEU A 136 -6.20 3.84 -27.97
C LEU A 136 -6.88 4.41 -29.22
N ALA A 137 -7.68 3.60 -29.92
CA ALA A 137 -8.45 4.01 -31.09
C ALA A 137 -9.81 4.65 -30.72
N LEU A 138 -10.20 4.62 -29.44
CA LEU A 138 -11.44 5.27 -28.99
C LEU A 138 -11.30 6.80 -29.11
N PRO A 139 -12.28 7.50 -29.73
CA PRO A 139 -12.22 8.96 -29.90
C PRO A 139 -11.99 9.70 -28.60
N VAL A 140 -12.63 9.29 -27.51
CA VAL A 140 -12.49 9.89 -26.17
C VAL A 140 -11.06 9.73 -25.60
N VAL A 141 -10.39 8.63 -25.87
CA VAL A 141 -9.00 8.39 -25.44
C VAL A 141 -8.03 9.16 -26.31
N HIS A 142 -8.30 9.25 -27.60
CA HIS A 142 -7.49 10.07 -28.52
C HIS A 142 -7.53 11.55 -28.13
N GLN A 143 -8.73 12.10 -27.87
CA GLN A 143 -8.91 13.48 -27.39
C GLN A 143 -8.20 13.71 -26.05
N LEU A 144 -8.33 12.77 -25.09
CA LEU A 144 -7.60 12.85 -23.83
C LEU A 144 -6.08 12.92 -24.05
N ARG A 145 -5.52 12.09 -24.94
CA ARG A 145 -4.08 12.08 -25.22
C ARG A 145 -3.59 13.42 -25.74
N LEU A 146 -4.36 14.04 -26.64
CA LEU A 146 -4.02 15.36 -27.16
C LEU A 146 -4.04 16.40 -26.02
N ALA A 147 -5.05 16.36 -25.16
CA ALA A 147 -5.15 17.27 -24.03
C ALA A 147 -4.03 17.09 -23.00
N LEU A 148 -3.58 15.85 -22.76
CA LEU A 148 -2.51 15.56 -21.78
C LEU A 148 -1.10 15.97 -22.27
N ASN A 149 -0.88 16.14 -23.56
CA ASN A 149 0.46 16.50 -24.07
C ASN A 149 0.93 17.89 -23.63
N ASP A 150 -0.01 18.81 -23.45
CA ASP A 150 0.29 20.23 -23.15
C ASP A 150 -0.07 20.60 -21.69
N LEU A 151 -0.37 19.60 -20.84
CA LEU A 151 -0.77 19.84 -19.47
C LEU A 151 0.31 19.42 -18.47
N ASP A 152 0.53 20.27 -17.49
CA ASP A 152 1.26 19.94 -16.28
C ASP A 152 0.47 18.95 -15.40
N GLU A 153 1.12 18.44 -14.34
CA GLU A 153 0.44 17.58 -13.38
C GLU A 153 -0.68 18.32 -12.65
N LEU A 154 -1.90 17.82 -12.82
CA LEU A 154 -3.10 18.44 -12.23
C LEU A 154 -3.47 17.86 -10.85
N HIS A 155 -2.94 16.69 -10.49
CA HIS A 155 -3.36 16.02 -9.27
C HIS A 155 -2.71 16.64 -8.03
N PRO A 156 -3.51 16.98 -6.98
CA PRO A 156 -3.02 17.74 -5.81
C PRO A 156 -2.10 16.95 -4.88
N LYS A 157 -2.01 15.62 -5.01
CA LYS A 157 -1.14 14.79 -4.15
C LYS A 157 0.34 15.08 -4.36
N ALA A 158 0.79 15.24 -5.60
CA ALA A 158 2.20 15.43 -5.91
C ALA A 158 2.80 16.70 -5.26
N PRO A 159 2.20 17.89 -5.42
CA PRO A 159 2.66 19.09 -4.73
C PRO A 159 2.55 19.00 -3.20
N LEU A 160 1.52 18.32 -2.67
CA LEU A 160 1.42 18.10 -1.23
C LEU A 160 2.58 17.25 -0.70
N VAL A 161 2.93 16.17 -1.39
CA VAL A 161 4.10 15.34 -1.02
C VAL A 161 5.38 16.16 -1.02
N ALA A 162 5.61 16.97 -2.05
CA ALA A 162 6.78 17.84 -2.13
C ALA A 162 6.83 18.82 -0.96
N SER A 163 5.70 19.42 -0.59
CA SER A 163 5.58 20.31 0.56
C SER A 163 5.89 19.60 1.89
N LEU A 164 5.29 18.41 2.14
CA LEU A 164 5.51 17.64 3.36
C LEU A 164 6.97 17.22 3.51
N VAL A 165 7.59 16.73 2.44
CA VAL A 165 9.00 16.31 2.42
C VAL A 165 9.92 17.50 2.68
N THR A 166 9.70 18.62 1.99
CA THR A 166 10.52 19.83 2.15
C THR A 166 10.40 20.39 3.56
N GLN A 167 9.19 20.40 4.12
CA GLN A 167 8.94 20.87 5.49
C GLN A 167 9.66 19.99 6.52
N GLU A 168 9.59 18.67 6.38
CA GLU A 168 10.26 17.74 7.31
C GLU A 168 11.78 17.88 7.23
N LEU A 169 12.36 17.93 6.03
CA LEU A 169 13.81 18.05 5.84
C LEU A 169 14.36 19.43 6.21
N ASN A 170 13.55 20.48 6.11
CA ASN A 170 13.93 21.80 6.63
C ASN A 170 13.93 21.83 8.17
N ALA A 171 12.98 21.13 8.80
CA ALA A 171 12.93 21.01 10.26
C ALA A 171 14.00 20.05 10.79
N LYS A 172 14.32 19.01 10.03
CA LYS A 172 15.32 17.96 10.36
C LYS A 172 16.19 17.68 9.15
N PRO A 173 17.33 18.38 8.98
CA PRO A 173 18.21 18.19 7.81
C PRO A 173 18.75 16.75 7.64
N GLU A 174 18.96 16.02 8.75
CA GLU A 174 19.35 14.61 8.76
C GLU A 174 18.15 13.64 8.79
N GLY A 175 16.94 14.17 8.63
CA GLY A 175 15.69 13.42 8.63
C GLY A 175 15.61 12.46 7.44
N LYS A 176 14.87 11.38 7.64
CA LYS A 176 14.64 10.34 6.62
C LYS A 176 13.16 10.25 6.29
N VAL A 177 12.85 10.19 5.01
CA VAL A 177 11.49 10.13 4.52
C VAL A 177 11.27 8.86 3.69
N LEU A 178 10.17 8.15 3.97
CA LEU A 178 9.69 7.03 3.16
C LEU A 178 8.37 7.39 2.51
N ILE A 179 8.27 7.17 1.20
CA ILE A 179 7.04 7.37 0.45
C ILE A 179 6.65 6.03 -0.17
N PHE A 180 5.43 5.59 0.10
CA PHE A 180 4.89 4.36 -0.48
C PHE A 180 3.84 4.66 -1.54
N THR A 181 3.96 4.04 -2.71
CA THR A 181 2.96 4.07 -3.77
C THR A 181 2.80 2.70 -4.44
N GLU A 182 1.63 2.43 -5.04
CA GLU A 182 1.34 1.17 -5.72
C GLU A 182 2.01 1.07 -7.09
N TYR A 183 2.24 2.23 -7.76
CA TYR A 183 2.61 2.29 -9.16
C TYR A 183 4.06 2.75 -9.36
N ARG A 184 4.81 2.03 -10.23
CA ARG A 184 6.20 2.39 -10.57
C ARG A 184 6.32 3.75 -11.26
N ASP A 185 5.35 4.07 -12.12
CA ASP A 185 5.35 5.38 -12.79
C ASP A 185 5.21 6.51 -11.76
N SER A 186 4.42 6.29 -10.71
CA SER A 186 4.32 7.25 -9.59
C SER A 186 5.64 7.37 -8.85
N VAL A 187 6.38 6.26 -8.65
CA VAL A 187 7.72 6.30 -8.05
C VAL A 187 8.65 7.17 -8.89
N GLU A 188 8.74 6.92 -10.20
CA GLU A 188 9.61 7.66 -11.11
C GLU A 188 9.28 9.17 -11.13
N ARG A 189 7.98 9.51 -11.21
CA ARG A 189 7.52 10.91 -11.23
C ARG A 189 7.76 11.62 -9.91
N LEU A 190 7.50 10.96 -8.77
CA LEU A 190 7.78 11.54 -7.44
C LEU A 190 9.28 11.76 -7.23
N VAL A 191 10.13 10.81 -7.62
CA VAL A 191 11.59 10.98 -7.55
C VAL A 191 12.04 12.17 -8.39
N GLN A 192 11.54 12.29 -9.63
CA GLN A 192 11.85 13.43 -10.50
C GLN A 192 11.41 14.76 -9.87
N LEU A 193 10.17 14.84 -9.40
CA LEU A 193 9.61 16.04 -8.76
C LEU A 193 10.42 16.42 -7.52
N LEU A 194 10.67 15.49 -6.62
CA LEU A 194 11.33 15.74 -5.36
C LEU A 194 12.78 16.21 -5.54
N ASN A 195 13.50 15.68 -6.51
CA ASN A 195 14.87 16.08 -6.82
C ASN A 195 14.98 17.49 -7.47
N THR A 196 13.87 18.15 -7.80
CA THR A 196 13.88 19.57 -8.17
C THR A 196 14.07 20.51 -6.96
N HIS A 197 13.89 19.98 -5.73
CA HIS A 197 14.07 20.73 -4.49
C HIS A 197 15.48 20.48 -3.93
N GLY A 198 16.30 21.52 -3.80
CA GLY A 198 17.74 21.42 -3.58
C GLY A 198 18.23 20.67 -2.34
N SER A 199 17.41 20.57 -1.27
CA SER A 199 17.74 19.81 -0.07
C SER A 199 17.33 18.32 -0.14
N VAL A 200 16.54 17.95 -1.16
CA VAL A 200 15.98 16.61 -1.30
C VAL A 200 16.87 15.76 -2.21
N LYS A 201 17.24 14.57 -1.72
CA LYS A 201 17.95 13.53 -2.47
C LYS A 201 17.07 12.29 -2.48
N ALA A 202 16.14 12.26 -3.44
CA ALA A 202 15.17 11.17 -3.57
C ALA A 202 15.68 10.09 -4.52
N ASP A 203 15.42 8.82 -4.19
CA ASP A 203 15.70 7.71 -5.08
C ASP A 203 14.59 6.63 -4.99
N ALA A 204 14.53 5.78 -6.04
CA ALA A 204 13.50 4.77 -6.22
C ALA A 204 13.84 3.46 -5.51
N PHE A 205 12.81 2.79 -4.97
CA PHE A 205 12.91 1.46 -4.41
C PHE A 205 11.77 0.56 -4.93
N ILE A 206 12.09 -0.28 -5.91
CA ILE A 206 11.10 -1.10 -6.61
C ILE A 206 11.43 -2.60 -6.55
N GLY A 207 10.41 -3.44 -6.77
CA GLY A 207 10.56 -4.88 -6.72
C GLY A 207 11.29 -5.51 -7.90
N HIS A 208 11.60 -6.80 -7.74
CA HIS A 208 12.32 -7.61 -8.73
C HIS A 208 11.56 -7.82 -10.04
N SER A 209 10.23 -7.90 -10.01
CA SER A 209 9.45 -8.23 -11.20
C SER A 209 9.61 -7.16 -12.28
N SER A 210 9.93 -7.56 -13.50
CA SER A 210 9.92 -6.66 -14.66
C SER A 210 8.51 -6.57 -15.24
N ARG A 211 8.06 -5.37 -15.61
CA ARG A 211 6.79 -5.14 -16.32
C ARG A 211 7.05 -4.39 -17.62
N GLY A 212 6.82 -5.05 -18.75
CA GLY A 212 7.05 -4.46 -20.07
C GLY A 212 8.51 -4.07 -20.28
N SER A 213 8.78 -2.78 -20.51
CA SER A 213 10.13 -2.22 -20.67
C SER A 213 10.81 -1.86 -19.34
N GLN A 214 10.04 -1.79 -18.23
CA GLN A 214 10.58 -1.42 -16.92
C GLN A 214 11.21 -2.64 -16.25
N LYS A 215 12.54 -2.62 -16.09
CA LYS A 215 13.28 -3.63 -15.34
C LYS A 215 13.06 -3.44 -13.84
N GLY A 216 12.87 -4.56 -13.11
CA GLY A 216 12.88 -4.55 -11.64
C GLY A 216 14.30 -4.37 -11.10
N MET A 217 14.41 -4.00 -9.82
CA MET A 217 15.69 -3.96 -9.12
C MET A 217 16.09 -5.37 -8.67
N THR A 218 17.34 -5.74 -8.85
CA THR A 218 17.92 -6.96 -8.28
C THR A 218 18.06 -6.81 -6.77
N GLN A 219 18.16 -7.92 -6.03
CA GLN A 219 18.36 -7.90 -4.58
C GLN A 219 19.64 -7.11 -4.18
N LYS A 220 20.72 -7.24 -4.97
CA LYS A 220 21.94 -6.47 -4.75
C LYS A 220 21.70 -4.97 -4.89
N GLN A 221 20.92 -4.54 -5.88
CA GLN A 221 20.56 -3.13 -6.07
C GLN A 221 19.68 -2.62 -4.94
N GLN A 222 18.71 -3.42 -4.49
CA GLN A 222 17.87 -3.06 -3.35
C GLN A 222 18.68 -2.87 -2.07
N LEU A 223 19.62 -3.79 -1.79
CA LEU A 223 20.50 -3.67 -0.61
C LEU A 223 21.41 -2.44 -0.71
N ALA A 224 21.98 -2.17 -1.88
CA ALA A 224 22.78 -0.97 -2.12
C ALA A 224 21.98 0.31 -1.87
N GLN A 225 20.73 0.34 -2.34
CA GLN A 225 19.84 1.48 -2.14
C GLN A 225 19.48 1.71 -0.66
N LEU A 226 19.20 0.64 0.08
CA LEU A 226 18.97 0.73 1.53
C LEU A 226 20.21 1.22 2.29
N ASN A 227 21.41 0.83 1.87
CA ASN A 227 22.66 1.31 2.47
C ASN A 227 22.87 2.79 2.21
N ARG A 228 22.61 3.28 0.99
CA ARG A 228 22.64 4.71 0.65
C ARG A 228 21.64 5.53 1.49
N PHE A 229 20.46 4.95 1.74
CA PHE A 229 19.46 5.57 2.61
C PHE A 229 19.87 5.54 4.09
N ARG A 230 20.52 4.44 4.56
CA ARG A 230 21.06 4.37 5.93
C ARG A 230 22.17 5.38 6.16
N SER A 231 23.09 5.53 5.21
CA SER A 231 24.22 6.47 5.30
C SER A 231 23.82 7.94 5.17
N GLY A 232 22.59 8.26 4.72
CA GLY A 232 22.17 9.63 4.46
C GLY A 232 22.65 10.19 3.11
N GLU A 233 23.23 9.35 2.23
CA GLU A 233 23.54 9.73 0.84
C GLU A 233 22.26 10.13 0.09
N ILE A 234 21.18 9.41 0.33
CA ILE A 234 19.81 9.77 -0.03
C ILE A 234 18.97 9.95 1.24
N ASN A 235 18.10 10.96 1.28
CA ASN A 235 17.26 11.27 2.42
C ASN A 235 15.78 10.94 2.19
N VAL A 236 15.38 10.67 0.95
CA VAL A 236 14.02 10.26 0.59
C VAL A 236 14.05 8.96 -0.21
N LEU A 237 13.31 7.95 0.23
CA LEU A 237 13.14 6.70 -0.49
C LEU A 237 11.69 6.56 -0.95
N VAL A 238 11.47 6.52 -2.27
CA VAL A 238 10.14 6.32 -2.86
C VAL A 238 10.00 4.85 -3.25
N ALA A 239 9.10 4.12 -2.57
CA ALA A 239 9.01 2.68 -2.65
C ALA A 239 7.66 2.19 -3.20
N THR A 240 7.70 1.09 -3.96
CA THR A 240 6.50 0.27 -4.17
C THR A 240 6.29 -0.71 -3.00
N SER A 241 5.20 -1.47 -3.02
CA SER A 241 4.82 -2.45 -1.98
C SER A 241 5.89 -3.48 -1.60
N VAL A 242 6.95 -3.62 -2.39
CA VAL A 242 8.07 -4.55 -2.12
C VAL A 242 8.89 -4.16 -0.88
N GLY A 243 8.82 -2.90 -0.44
CA GLY A 243 9.44 -2.47 0.82
C GLY A 243 8.74 -2.96 2.09
N GLU A 244 7.68 -3.79 1.96
CA GLU A 244 6.83 -4.20 3.08
C GLU A 244 7.34 -5.47 3.77
N GLU A 245 7.81 -6.48 3.02
CA GLU A 245 8.15 -7.80 3.54
C GLU A 245 9.59 -8.21 3.26
N GLY A 246 10.27 -8.71 4.26
CA GLY A 246 11.56 -9.39 4.11
C GLY A 246 12.81 -8.51 3.97
N LEU A 247 12.66 -7.19 3.89
CA LEU A 247 13.78 -6.26 3.87
C LEU A 247 13.76 -5.37 5.12
N ASP A 248 14.93 -5.26 5.75
CA ASP A 248 15.11 -4.34 6.88
C ASP A 248 15.22 -2.90 6.38
N VAL A 249 14.06 -2.31 6.06
CA VAL A 249 13.97 -0.89 5.68
C VAL A 249 14.17 -0.04 6.94
N PRO A 250 15.14 0.89 6.93
CA PRO A 250 15.42 1.73 8.08
C PRO A 250 14.19 2.53 8.54
N ALA A 251 14.15 2.88 9.82
CA ALA A 251 13.14 3.78 10.35
C ALA A 251 13.24 5.17 9.70
N ALA A 252 12.09 5.81 9.51
CA ALA A 252 11.99 7.15 8.94
C ALA A 252 11.27 8.10 9.90
N ASP A 253 11.60 9.37 9.82
CA ASP A 253 10.94 10.44 10.58
C ASP A 253 9.57 10.77 10.01
N LEU A 254 9.44 10.69 8.68
CA LEU A 254 8.19 10.88 7.96
C LEU A 254 7.91 9.68 7.05
N VAL A 255 6.68 9.17 7.13
CA VAL A 255 6.15 8.18 6.18
C VAL A 255 4.95 8.77 5.45
N VAL A 256 4.98 8.73 4.12
CA VAL A 256 3.84 9.15 3.28
C VAL A 256 3.27 7.95 2.56
N LEU A 257 1.99 7.69 2.76
CA LEU A 257 1.20 6.74 1.98
C LEU A 257 0.50 7.52 0.87
N TYR A 258 1.03 7.44 -0.36
CA TYR A 258 0.52 8.19 -1.51
C TYR A 258 -0.91 7.78 -1.90
N GLU A 259 -1.27 6.53 -1.58
CA GLU A 259 -2.63 6.02 -1.58
C GLU A 259 -2.89 5.12 -0.37
N PRO A 260 -4.16 4.96 0.05
CA PRO A 260 -4.54 4.05 1.12
C PRO A 260 -4.22 2.59 0.76
N VAL A 261 -3.84 1.83 1.76
CA VAL A 261 -3.47 0.42 1.61
C VAL A 261 -4.70 -0.46 1.80
N PRO A 262 -5.00 -1.39 0.87
CA PRO A 262 -6.21 -2.20 0.92
C PRO A 262 -6.23 -3.26 2.04
N SER A 263 -5.09 -3.49 2.73
CA SER A 263 -4.96 -4.49 3.79
C SER A 263 -4.59 -3.83 5.11
N ALA A 264 -5.37 -4.10 6.17
CA ALA A 264 -5.08 -3.61 7.52
C ALA A 264 -3.68 -4.02 7.98
N VAL A 265 -3.26 -5.27 7.73
CA VAL A 265 -1.92 -5.77 8.08
C VAL A 265 -0.83 -4.98 7.37
N ARG A 266 -0.97 -4.75 6.06
CA ARG A 266 -0.01 -3.95 5.30
C ARG A 266 0.02 -2.48 5.74
N ALA A 267 -1.15 -1.91 6.07
CA ALA A 267 -1.23 -0.56 6.61
C ALA A 267 -0.45 -0.44 7.92
N ILE A 268 -0.61 -1.41 8.83
CA ILE A 268 0.14 -1.48 10.09
C ILE A 268 1.65 -1.66 9.83
N GLN A 269 2.04 -2.53 8.91
CA GLN A 269 3.44 -2.76 8.55
C GLN A 269 4.11 -1.50 7.97
N ARG A 270 3.42 -0.76 7.08
CA ARG A 270 3.92 0.51 6.52
C ARG A 270 4.03 1.60 7.59
N ARG A 271 2.99 1.76 8.41
CA ARG A 271 3.00 2.71 9.55
C ARG A 271 4.12 2.38 10.54
N GLY A 272 4.39 1.10 10.80
CA GLY A 272 5.46 0.63 11.69
C GLY A 272 6.88 0.87 11.17
N ARG A 273 7.09 1.50 10.02
CA ARG A 273 8.41 1.94 9.53
C ARG A 273 8.84 3.29 10.12
N THR A 274 7.96 3.98 10.82
CA THR A 274 8.28 5.15 11.65
C THR A 274 8.12 4.81 13.12
N ALA A 275 8.59 5.68 14.00
CA ALA A 275 8.44 5.57 15.45
C ALA A 275 9.02 4.30 16.09
N ARG A 276 10.04 3.65 15.48
CA ARG A 276 10.74 2.53 16.13
C ARG A 276 11.71 2.96 17.21
N GLN A 277 12.36 4.11 17.04
CA GLN A 277 13.36 4.66 17.97
C GLN A 277 13.17 6.15 18.23
N ARG A 278 12.42 6.87 17.42
CA ARG A 278 12.16 8.32 17.52
C ARG A 278 10.72 8.60 17.11
N ALA A 279 10.14 9.70 17.66
CA ALA A 279 8.83 10.18 17.25
C ALA A 279 8.81 10.49 15.76
N GLY A 280 7.75 10.03 15.07
CA GLY A 280 7.61 10.24 13.65
C GLY A 280 6.15 10.43 13.24
N SER A 281 5.93 10.90 12.00
CA SER A 281 4.59 11.11 11.44
C SER A 281 4.30 10.23 10.24
N VAL A 282 3.03 9.83 10.13
CA VAL A 282 2.50 9.10 8.97
C VAL A 282 1.42 9.95 8.32
N HIS A 283 1.58 10.22 7.04
CA HIS A 283 0.62 10.98 6.25
C HIS A 283 -0.03 10.06 5.22
N VAL A 284 -1.37 9.96 5.24
CA VAL A 284 -2.16 9.17 4.30
C VAL A 284 -2.89 10.12 3.35
N LEU A 285 -2.67 9.96 2.05
CA LEU A 285 -3.29 10.83 1.04
C LEU A 285 -4.48 10.12 0.40
N ILE A 286 -5.62 10.79 0.39
CA ILE A 286 -6.89 10.26 -0.12
C ILE A 286 -7.48 11.25 -1.11
N ALA A 287 -7.68 10.84 -2.35
CA ALA A 287 -8.49 11.59 -3.29
C ALA A 287 -9.98 11.33 -3.00
N ARG A 288 -10.74 12.41 -2.75
CA ARG A 288 -12.15 12.33 -2.38
C ARG A 288 -12.99 11.76 -3.52
N ASN A 289 -14.01 10.96 -3.21
CA ASN A 289 -14.93 10.35 -4.17
C ASN A 289 -14.25 9.48 -5.23
N THR A 290 -13.09 8.92 -4.91
CA THR A 290 -12.35 8.00 -5.78
C THR A 290 -12.16 6.63 -5.11
N ARG A 291 -11.48 5.72 -5.82
CA ARG A 291 -11.06 4.42 -5.27
C ARG A 291 -10.34 4.57 -3.92
N ASP A 292 -9.57 5.62 -3.72
CA ASP A 292 -8.85 5.85 -2.46
C ASP A 292 -9.78 5.90 -1.27
N ALA A 293 -10.88 6.67 -1.36
CA ALA A 293 -11.84 6.79 -0.27
C ALA A 293 -12.49 5.45 0.08
N TYR A 294 -12.78 4.60 -0.93
CA TYR A 294 -13.34 3.26 -0.70
C TYR A 294 -12.33 2.32 -0.06
N VAL A 295 -11.08 2.34 -0.55
CA VAL A 295 -9.99 1.50 -0.02
C VAL A 295 -9.68 1.88 1.43
N HIS A 296 -9.60 3.18 1.73
CA HIS A 296 -9.37 3.67 3.09
C HIS A 296 -10.46 3.18 4.05
N LYS A 297 -11.73 3.42 3.72
CA LYS A 297 -12.87 2.99 4.53
C LYS A 297 -12.95 1.46 4.69
N ALA A 298 -12.59 0.71 3.65
CA ALA A 298 -12.54 -0.75 3.72
C ALA A 298 -11.41 -1.23 4.64
N SER A 299 -10.23 -0.60 4.58
CA SER A 299 -9.08 -0.92 5.44
C SER A 299 -9.38 -0.61 6.91
N GLU A 300 -10.02 0.53 7.22
CA GLU A 300 -10.44 0.88 8.57
C GLU A 300 -11.42 -0.16 9.14
N ARG A 301 -12.44 -0.55 8.36
CA ARG A 301 -13.39 -1.60 8.78
C ARG A 301 -12.72 -2.96 9.00
N GLN A 302 -11.73 -3.32 8.19
CA GLN A 302 -10.96 -4.55 8.37
C GLN A 302 -10.13 -4.50 9.65
N GLU A 303 -9.49 -3.36 9.95
CA GLU A 303 -8.73 -3.14 11.18
C GLU A 303 -9.62 -3.26 12.42
N GLU A 304 -10.79 -2.63 12.40
CA GLU A 304 -11.79 -2.75 13.48
C GLU A 304 -12.32 -4.19 13.64
N ASN A 305 -12.58 -4.89 12.53
CA ASN A 305 -13.04 -6.28 12.56
C ASN A 305 -11.96 -7.21 13.09
N MET A 306 -10.71 -7.04 12.68
CA MET A 306 -9.57 -7.79 13.19
C MET A 306 -9.45 -7.59 14.70
N HIS A 307 -9.54 -6.35 15.17
CA HIS A 307 -9.47 -6.05 16.60
C HIS A 307 -10.63 -6.71 17.38
N ARG A 308 -11.86 -6.62 16.87
CA ARG A 308 -13.04 -7.28 17.49
C ARG A 308 -12.89 -8.80 17.55
N LEU A 309 -12.38 -9.43 16.49
CA LEU A 309 -12.14 -10.87 16.44
C LEU A 309 -11.06 -11.28 17.44
N MET A 310 -9.96 -10.53 17.55
CA MET A 310 -8.91 -10.80 18.53
C MET A 310 -9.44 -10.70 19.97
N VAL A 311 -10.19 -9.65 20.30
CA VAL A 311 -10.83 -9.51 21.63
C VAL A 311 -11.78 -10.67 21.92
N LYS A 312 -12.55 -11.12 20.92
CA LYS A 312 -13.45 -12.27 21.06
C LYS A 312 -12.66 -13.58 21.34
N LEU A 313 -11.57 -13.81 20.61
CA LEU A 313 -10.71 -14.98 20.78
C LEU A 313 -10.07 -15.01 22.18
N VAL A 314 -9.56 -13.87 22.67
CA VAL A 314 -8.98 -13.76 24.02
C VAL A 314 -10.05 -14.07 25.06
N ARG A 315 -11.26 -13.49 24.96
CA ARG A 315 -12.36 -13.78 25.89
C ARG A 315 -12.80 -15.24 25.87
N GLN A 316 -12.92 -15.86 24.71
CA GLN A 316 -13.27 -17.28 24.58
C GLN A 316 -12.23 -18.19 25.25
N LYS A 317 -10.96 -17.83 25.14
CA LYS A 317 -9.87 -18.61 25.75
C LYS A 317 -9.83 -18.46 27.27
N GLN A 318 -10.03 -17.26 27.78
CA GLN A 318 -10.14 -17.00 29.23
C GLN A 318 -11.32 -17.73 29.90
N LEU A 319 -12.38 -18.03 29.12
CA LEU A 319 -13.55 -18.79 29.62
C LEU A 319 -13.33 -20.31 29.57
N ASN A 320 -12.35 -20.82 28.81
CA ASN A 320 -12.23 -22.24 28.52
C ASN A 320 -11.14 -22.99 29.31
N GLU A 321 -10.19 -22.32 29.97
CA GLU A 321 -9.14 -23.04 30.72
C GLU A 321 -8.55 -22.22 31.88
N ALA A 322 -8.53 -22.85 33.06
CA ALA A 322 -7.53 -22.54 34.07
C ALA A 322 -6.17 -23.02 33.52
N TYR A 323 -5.31 -22.08 33.10
CA TYR A 323 -4.01 -22.40 32.54
C TYR A 323 -3.11 -22.96 33.60
N VAL A 324 -2.69 -24.21 33.41
CA VAL A 324 -1.60 -24.82 34.18
C VAL A 324 -0.31 -24.55 33.41
N VAL A 325 0.58 -23.77 33.99
CA VAL A 325 1.93 -23.57 33.42
C VAL A 325 2.65 -24.94 33.51
N ASP A 326 3.03 -25.48 32.36
CA ASP A 326 3.91 -26.64 32.30
C ASP A 326 5.32 -26.14 32.64
N GLU A 327 5.67 -26.24 33.91
CA GLU A 327 6.98 -25.81 34.43
C GLU A 327 8.13 -26.65 33.85
N ASP A 328 7.86 -27.88 33.46
CA ASP A 328 8.85 -28.80 32.89
C ASP A 328 9.23 -28.33 31.46
N ALA A 329 8.35 -27.62 30.78
CA ALA A 329 8.66 -27.02 29.46
C ALA A 329 9.73 -25.94 29.52
N LEU A 330 9.97 -25.35 30.69
CA LEU A 330 10.99 -24.30 30.87
C LEU A 330 12.40 -24.89 31.14
N GLU A 331 12.51 -26.17 31.46
CA GLU A 331 13.81 -26.80 31.77
C GLU A 331 14.77 -26.87 30.57
N SER A 332 14.23 -26.82 29.34
CA SER A 332 15.01 -26.81 28.09
C SER A 332 15.47 -25.43 27.63
N PHE A 333 15.09 -24.36 28.35
CA PHE A 333 15.41 -22.98 27.95
C PHE A 333 16.37 -22.31 28.93
N ALA A 334 17.26 -21.49 28.39
CA ALA A 334 18.13 -20.60 29.16
C ALA A 334 17.94 -19.14 28.71
N VAL A 335 17.98 -18.23 29.68
CA VAL A 335 17.92 -16.79 29.42
C VAL A 335 19.33 -16.25 29.43
N GLN A 336 19.75 -15.64 28.35
CA GLN A 336 21.04 -14.97 28.25
C GLN A 336 20.91 -13.57 28.87
N THR A 337 21.58 -13.34 29.96
CA THR A 337 21.76 -12.01 30.56
C THR A 337 23.06 -11.39 30.04
N ASP A 338 23.29 -10.11 30.31
CA ASP A 338 24.52 -9.42 29.90
C ASP A 338 25.80 -10.04 30.54
N THR A 339 25.66 -10.83 31.60
CA THR A 339 26.78 -11.39 32.37
C THR A 339 26.87 -12.91 32.34
N GLU A 340 25.76 -13.62 32.18
CA GLU A 340 25.72 -15.09 32.26
C GLU A 340 24.46 -15.67 31.60
N SER A 341 24.49 -16.98 31.37
CA SER A 341 23.33 -17.76 30.94
C SER A 341 22.66 -18.42 32.14
N VAL A 342 21.40 -18.11 32.41
CA VAL A 342 20.62 -18.60 33.56
C VAL A 342 19.48 -19.46 33.07
N GLU A 343 19.20 -20.58 33.77
CA GLU A 343 18.01 -21.38 33.43
C GLU A 343 16.74 -20.55 33.50
N ALA A 344 15.86 -20.73 32.51
CA ALA A 344 14.65 -19.90 32.35
C ALA A 344 13.74 -19.98 33.60
N LYS A 345 13.68 -21.14 34.28
CA LYS A 345 12.90 -21.31 35.50
C LYS A 345 13.45 -20.45 36.64
N VAL A 346 14.75 -20.47 36.86
CA VAL A 346 15.45 -19.71 37.91
C VAL A 346 15.33 -18.21 37.65
N PHE A 347 15.46 -17.80 36.38
CA PHE A 347 15.27 -16.42 35.98
C PHE A 347 13.83 -15.94 36.26
N LEU A 348 12.83 -16.75 35.89
CA LEU A 348 11.42 -16.45 36.08
C LEU A 348 11.07 -16.32 37.58
N GLU A 349 11.55 -17.21 38.41
CA GLU A 349 11.35 -17.13 39.86
C GLU A 349 11.98 -15.87 40.47
N ALA A 350 13.17 -15.52 40.04
CA ALA A 350 13.83 -14.29 40.47
C ALA A 350 13.06 -13.01 40.05
N GLU A 351 12.53 -12.97 38.85
CA GLU A 351 11.73 -11.84 38.34
C GLU A 351 10.34 -11.77 39.01
N ILE A 352 9.71 -12.89 39.31
CA ILE A 352 8.46 -12.93 40.09
C ILE A 352 8.68 -12.39 41.51
N LEU A 353 9.80 -12.74 42.14
CA LEU A 353 10.16 -12.21 43.46
C LEU A 353 10.45 -10.69 43.45
N ARG A 354 11.03 -10.16 42.36
CA ARG A 354 11.33 -8.73 42.21
C ARG A 354 10.09 -7.88 41.91
N HIS A 355 9.19 -8.38 41.07
CA HIS A 355 8.13 -7.57 40.48
C HIS A 355 6.71 -8.06 40.79
N GLY A 356 6.57 -9.23 41.42
CA GLY A 356 5.30 -9.90 41.67
C GLY A 356 4.77 -10.68 40.42
N PRO A 357 3.79 -11.58 40.62
CA PRO A 357 3.34 -12.51 39.59
C PRO A 357 2.67 -11.86 38.35
N ALA A 358 2.30 -10.61 38.45
CA ALA A 358 1.66 -9.86 37.35
C ALA A 358 2.66 -9.14 36.41
N ALA A 359 3.95 -9.11 36.74
CA ALA A 359 4.94 -8.31 36.03
C ALA A 359 5.80 -9.11 35.03
N VAL A 360 5.60 -10.40 34.92
CA VAL A 360 6.34 -11.23 33.94
C VAL A 360 5.69 -11.09 32.59
N SER A 361 6.02 -10.01 31.91
CA SER A 361 5.69 -9.80 30.51
C SER A 361 6.88 -10.22 29.63
N TYR A 362 6.63 -11.11 28.70
CA TYR A 362 7.55 -11.75 27.76
C TYR A 362 8.70 -10.87 27.26
N THR A 363 9.90 -11.16 27.68
CA THR A 363 11.12 -10.80 26.99
C THR A 363 11.42 -11.87 25.93
N HIS A 364 11.96 -11.47 24.80
CA HIS A 364 12.19 -12.31 23.63
C HIS A 364 12.97 -13.60 23.99
N LEU A 365 12.32 -14.74 23.87
CA LEU A 365 12.98 -16.04 23.83
C LEU A 365 13.60 -16.19 22.43
N THR A 366 14.91 -16.07 22.32
CA THR A 366 15.64 -16.47 21.11
C THR A 366 15.79 -17.97 21.12
N LEU A 367 15.20 -18.64 20.12
CA LEU A 367 15.45 -20.06 19.88
C LEU A 367 16.92 -20.25 19.48
N PRO A 368 17.63 -21.26 20.01
CA PRO A 368 18.94 -21.60 19.49
C PRO A 368 18.81 -22.08 18.04
N THR A 369 19.69 -21.58 17.17
CA THR A 369 19.83 -21.99 15.76
C THR A 369 20.34 -23.39 15.65
#